data_bb3f9ac2d47b9bd66c93bab5ad7614c0
#
_entry.id   bb3f9ac2d47b9bd66c93bab5ad7614c0
#
_cell.length_a   1.000
_cell.length_b   1.000
_cell.length_c   1.000
_cell.angle_alpha   90.00
_cell.angle_beta   90.00
_cell.angle_gamma   90.00
#
_symmetry.space_group_name_H-M   'P 1'
#
loop_
_entity.id
_entity.type
_entity.pdbx_description
1 polymer ?
#
loop_
_entity_poly.entity_id
_entity_poly.type
_entity_poly.pdbx_seq_one_letter_code
_entity_poly.pdbx_strand_id
1 'polypeptide(L)'
;MKVTLKKGLMTSVLLLALAGAAAQENGNRDANNKIVRGPYETNRFFDNIFIGIAGGVNIYHGENDSYGSLGKRLAPALDVNVGKWFTPSIGVRIGYSGINAKGWITGQTLYAKGIFDEKAGVYNEKFGVSYLHTDFLWNFSNAVSGYKETRTWNFVPFFGAGWARSYGNGTNDNELAISVGLLNNIRLCNLVDLTLEARHMFVNQR
;
A
#
# COMPACT_ATOMS: atom_id res chain seq x y z
N MET A 1 35.83 8.00 -2.65
CA MET A 1 34.55 7.95 -3.41
C MET A 1 33.43 8.13 -2.39
N LYS A 2 32.82 9.32 -2.31
CA LYS A 2 31.71 9.56 -1.36
C LYS A 2 30.44 8.99 -2.00
N VAL A 3 29.91 7.92 -1.43
CA VAL A 3 28.62 7.36 -1.82
C VAL A 3 27.54 8.30 -1.27
N THR A 4 26.92 9.04 -2.15
CA THR A 4 25.76 9.88 -1.78
C THR A 4 24.54 8.95 -1.68
N LEU A 5 24.03 8.82 -0.47
CA LEU A 5 22.82 8.03 -0.17
C LEU A 5 21.63 8.74 -0.83
N LYS A 6 21.12 8.21 -1.93
CA LYS A 6 19.93 8.75 -2.57
C LYS A 6 18.69 8.19 -1.87
N LYS A 7 17.95 9.05 -1.21
CA LYS A 7 16.66 8.70 -0.59
C LYS A 7 15.56 8.92 -1.62
N GLY A 8 15.04 7.84 -2.17
CA GLY A 8 13.83 7.88 -2.99
C GLY A 8 12.58 7.77 -2.12
N LEU A 9 11.62 8.63 -2.34
CA LEU A 9 10.34 8.65 -1.67
C LEU A 9 9.25 8.32 -2.68
N MET A 10 8.47 7.28 -2.44
CA MET A 10 7.36 6.89 -3.30
C MET A 10 6.04 7.13 -2.59
N THR A 11 5.18 7.95 -3.17
CA THR A 11 3.81 8.14 -2.69
C THR A 11 2.84 7.52 -3.68
N SER A 12 2.19 6.44 -3.27
CA SER A 12 1.09 5.86 -4.03
C SER A 12 -0.21 6.50 -3.58
N VAL A 13 -0.85 7.23 -4.47
CA VAL A 13 -2.10 7.91 -4.19
C VAL A 13 -3.23 7.20 -4.93
N LEU A 14 -4.24 6.85 -4.18
CA LEU A 14 -5.53 6.36 -4.60
C LEU A 14 -5.52 5.02 -5.37
N LEU A 15 -5.49 3.94 -4.61
CA LEU A 15 -5.85 2.62 -5.08
C LEU A 15 -7.35 2.39 -4.85
N LEU A 16 -8.10 2.20 -5.93
CA LEU A 16 -9.48 1.75 -5.84
C LEU A 16 -9.46 0.22 -5.73
N ALA A 17 -9.74 -0.31 -4.55
CA ALA A 17 -9.75 -1.74 -4.32
C ALA A 17 -11.18 -2.26 -4.14
N LEU A 18 -11.49 -3.36 -4.80
CA LEU A 18 -12.63 -4.20 -4.47
C LEU A 18 -12.09 -5.33 -3.59
N ALA A 19 -12.36 -5.26 -2.30
CA ALA A 19 -12.05 -6.35 -1.38
C ALA A 19 -13.30 -7.20 -1.17
N GLY A 20 -13.21 -8.48 -1.50
CA GLY A 20 -14.21 -9.47 -1.13
C GLY A 20 -13.84 -10.05 0.22
N ALA A 21 -14.65 -9.80 1.25
CA ALA A 21 -14.51 -10.44 2.54
C ALA A 21 -15.61 -11.50 2.69
N ALA A 22 -15.24 -12.77 2.73
CA ALA A 22 -16.12 -13.82 3.21
C ALA A 22 -16.04 -13.85 4.74
N ALA A 23 -16.74 -12.94 5.39
CA ALA A 23 -16.89 -12.94 6.84
C ALA A 23 -18.08 -13.85 7.20
N GLN A 24 -17.81 -15.08 7.57
CA GLN A 24 -18.82 -15.92 8.22
C GLN A 24 -18.70 -15.71 9.73
N GLU A 25 -19.59 -14.87 10.26
CA GLU A 25 -19.68 -14.53 11.66
C GLU A 25 -20.37 -15.67 12.42
N ASN A 26 -19.59 -16.52 13.10
CA ASN A 26 -20.08 -17.37 14.16
C ASN A 26 -19.46 -16.90 15.50
N GLY A 27 -19.87 -15.73 15.95
CA GLY A 27 -19.55 -15.29 17.31
C GLY A 27 -20.36 -16.11 18.32
N ASN A 28 -19.72 -16.63 19.38
CA ASN A 28 -20.44 -17.18 20.53
C ASN A 28 -21.29 -16.06 21.15
N ARG A 29 -22.61 -16.20 21.03
CA ARG A 29 -23.57 -15.29 21.62
C ARG A 29 -24.19 -15.98 22.85
N ASP A 30 -24.38 -15.22 23.92
CA ASP A 30 -25.10 -15.71 25.09
C ASP A 30 -26.62 -15.85 24.80
N ALA A 31 -27.36 -16.39 25.74
CA ALA A 31 -28.82 -16.56 25.65
C ALA A 31 -29.58 -15.24 25.39
N ASN A 32 -28.95 -14.08 25.59
CA ASN A 32 -29.50 -12.75 25.35
C ASN A 32 -28.99 -12.12 24.05
N ASN A 33 -28.39 -12.94 23.16
CA ASN A 33 -27.82 -12.50 21.88
C ASN A 33 -26.67 -11.48 21.99
N LYS A 34 -26.04 -11.40 23.15
CA LYS A 34 -24.92 -10.51 23.44
C LYS A 34 -23.60 -11.25 23.17
N ILE A 35 -22.67 -10.63 22.48
CA ILE A 35 -21.34 -11.21 22.23
C ILE A 35 -20.64 -11.42 23.57
N VAL A 36 -20.36 -12.68 23.90
CA VAL A 36 -19.60 -13.04 25.11
C VAL A 36 -18.14 -12.73 24.83
N ARG A 37 -17.64 -11.68 25.44
CA ARG A 37 -16.22 -11.36 25.44
C ARG A 37 -15.52 -12.26 26.47
N GLY A 38 -15.04 -13.40 26.01
CA GLY A 38 -14.03 -14.16 26.77
C GLY A 38 -12.69 -13.45 26.75
N PRO A 39 -11.77 -13.79 27.67
CA PRO A 39 -10.45 -13.12 27.75
C PRO A 39 -9.62 -13.24 26.47
N TYR A 40 -9.91 -14.19 25.57
CA TYR A 40 -9.25 -14.38 24.27
C TYR A 40 -10.17 -15.15 23.32
N GLU A 41 -11.12 -14.48 22.66
CA GLU A 41 -11.78 -15.08 21.49
C GLU A 41 -10.85 -14.93 20.28
N THR A 42 -10.16 -16.02 19.94
CA THR A 42 -9.46 -16.13 18.67
C THR A 42 -10.42 -16.68 17.63
N ASN A 43 -10.60 -15.95 16.53
CA ASN A 43 -11.31 -16.45 15.35
C ASN A 43 -10.63 -17.72 14.83
N ARG A 44 -11.40 -18.66 14.24
CA ARG A 44 -10.81 -19.81 13.56
C ARG A 44 -9.84 -19.32 12.49
N PHE A 45 -8.85 -20.15 12.15
CA PHE A 45 -7.78 -19.72 11.23
C PHE A 45 -8.29 -19.17 9.89
N PHE A 46 -9.35 -19.75 9.35
CA PHE A 46 -9.93 -19.34 8.05
C PHE A 46 -11.03 -18.28 8.15
N ASP A 47 -11.41 -17.85 9.35
CA ASP A 47 -12.42 -16.80 9.52
C ASP A 47 -11.80 -15.43 9.27
N ASN A 48 -12.61 -14.51 8.73
CA ASN A 48 -12.24 -13.10 8.48
C ASN A 48 -11.02 -12.89 7.56
N ILE A 49 -10.83 -13.82 6.62
CA ILE A 49 -9.86 -13.66 5.52
C ILE A 49 -10.48 -12.78 4.45
N PHE A 50 -9.71 -11.88 3.90
CA PHE A 50 -10.09 -11.05 2.76
C PHE A 50 -9.05 -11.11 1.66
N ILE A 51 -9.48 -10.89 0.43
CA ILE A 51 -8.63 -10.76 -0.75
C ILE A 51 -8.93 -9.39 -1.36
N GLY A 52 -7.89 -8.65 -1.74
CA GLY A 52 -8.00 -7.35 -2.36
C GLY A 52 -7.28 -7.30 -3.70
N ILE A 53 -7.86 -6.59 -4.65
CA ILE A 53 -7.25 -6.23 -5.93
C ILE A 53 -7.46 -4.74 -6.10
N ALA A 54 -6.40 -4.01 -6.42
CA ALA A 54 -6.46 -2.57 -6.51
C ALA A 54 -5.67 -2.04 -7.70
N GLY A 55 -6.18 -0.98 -8.31
CA GLY A 55 -5.50 -0.21 -9.35
C GLY A 55 -5.41 1.26 -8.97
N GLY A 56 -4.33 1.92 -9.32
CA GLY A 56 -4.14 3.32 -8.94
C GLY A 56 -2.98 3.99 -9.65
N VAL A 57 -2.53 5.08 -9.06
CA VAL A 57 -1.42 5.89 -9.56
C VAL A 57 -0.36 6.06 -8.49
N ASN A 58 0.88 6.08 -8.94
CA ASN A 58 2.05 6.36 -8.12
C ASN A 58 2.68 7.70 -8.52
N ILE A 59 3.19 8.42 -7.52
CA ILE A 59 4.01 9.61 -7.69
C ILE A 59 5.36 9.32 -7.05
N TYR A 60 6.40 9.31 -7.85
CA TYR A 60 7.77 9.19 -7.37
C TYR A 60 8.29 10.56 -6.95
N HIS A 61 8.91 10.61 -5.76
CA HIS A 61 9.59 11.79 -5.23
C HIS A 61 11.09 11.56 -5.25
N GLY A 62 11.74 12.14 -6.24
CA GLY A 62 13.20 12.11 -6.43
C GLY A 62 13.85 13.45 -6.09
N GLU A 63 15.17 13.49 -6.21
CA GLU A 63 15.97 14.70 -5.93
C GLU A 63 15.70 15.86 -6.90
N ASN A 64 15.18 15.56 -8.09
CA ASN A 64 15.05 16.53 -9.19
C ASN A 64 13.60 16.87 -9.54
N ASP A 65 12.72 16.84 -8.55
CA ASP A 65 11.28 17.07 -8.71
C ASP A 65 10.90 18.46 -9.23
N SER A 66 11.80 19.44 -9.07
CA SER A 66 11.59 20.82 -9.49
C SER A 66 11.58 21.04 -11.02
N TYR A 67 12.07 20.06 -11.79
CA TYR A 67 12.13 20.18 -13.26
C TYR A 67 10.79 20.03 -13.97
N GLY A 68 9.74 19.57 -13.29
CA GLY A 68 8.44 19.44 -13.94
C GLY A 68 7.25 19.29 -13.00
N SER A 69 6.05 19.30 -13.60
CA SER A 69 4.80 19.23 -12.87
C SER A 69 4.51 17.82 -12.33
N LEU A 70 3.73 17.73 -11.23
CA LEU A 70 3.25 16.49 -10.63
C LEU A 70 2.60 15.53 -11.64
N GLY A 71 1.82 16.08 -12.58
CA GLY A 71 1.12 15.27 -13.59
C GLY A 71 2.05 14.45 -14.49
N LYS A 72 3.26 14.92 -14.75
CA LYS A 72 4.26 14.17 -15.55
C LYS A 72 4.88 13.00 -14.79
N ARG A 73 4.79 12.98 -13.46
CA ARG A 73 5.29 11.91 -12.58
C ARG A 73 4.26 10.84 -12.27
N LEU A 74 3.02 11.05 -12.66
CA LEU A 74 1.97 10.05 -12.49
C LEU A 74 2.29 8.79 -13.29
N ALA A 75 2.27 7.67 -12.63
CA ALA A 75 2.52 6.36 -13.23
C ALA A 75 1.53 5.32 -12.66
N PRO A 76 1.13 4.31 -13.45
CA PRO A 76 0.20 3.31 -12.98
C PRO A 76 0.81 2.43 -11.88
N ALA A 77 -0.05 1.99 -10.95
CA ALA A 77 0.26 1.02 -9.93
C ALA A 77 -0.88 0.00 -9.82
N LEU A 78 -0.51 -1.24 -9.55
CA LEU A 78 -1.43 -2.36 -9.29
C LEU A 78 -1.04 -3.01 -7.97
N ASP A 79 -2.03 -3.47 -7.21
CA ASP A 79 -1.82 -4.19 -5.96
C ASP A 79 -2.75 -5.39 -5.88
N VAL A 80 -2.22 -6.51 -5.40
CA VAL A 80 -3.01 -7.70 -5.06
C VAL A 80 -2.60 -8.12 -3.67
N ASN A 81 -3.58 -8.35 -2.81
CA ASN A 81 -3.30 -8.70 -1.43
C ASN A 81 -4.28 -9.73 -0.87
N VAL A 82 -3.83 -10.41 0.17
CA VAL A 82 -4.63 -11.28 1.02
C VAL A 82 -4.35 -10.93 2.47
N GLY A 83 -5.38 -10.85 3.26
CA GLY A 83 -5.25 -10.50 4.66
C GLY A 83 -6.26 -11.20 5.55
N LYS A 84 -6.07 -11.00 6.85
CA LYS A 84 -6.92 -11.56 7.90
C LYS A 84 -7.12 -10.55 9.00
N TRP A 85 -8.34 -10.41 9.45
CA TRP A 85 -8.67 -9.72 10.68
C TRP A 85 -8.63 -10.71 11.85
N PHE A 86 -7.69 -10.51 12.77
CA PHE A 86 -7.58 -11.31 14.01
C PHE A 86 -8.57 -10.85 15.07
N THR A 87 -8.83 -9.56 15.10
CA THR A 87 -9.87 -8.94 15.92
C THR A 87 -10.62 -7.92 15.06
N PRO A 88 -11.76 -7.38 15.51
CA PRO A 88 -12.43 -6.30 14.79
C PRO A 88 -11.57 -5.05 14.54
N SER A 89 -10.49 -4.89 15.32
CA SER A 89 -9.62 -3.70 15.26
C SER A 89 -8.22 -3.98 14.72
N ILE A 90 -7.76 -5.24 14.67
CA ILE A 90 -6.40 -5.58 14.29
C ILE A 90 -6.41 -6.63 13.18
N GLY A 91 -5.71 -6.35 12.11
CA GLY A 91 -5.51 -7.25 10.98
C GLY A 91 -4.09 -7.22 10.45
N VAL A 92 -3.79 -8.20 9.62
CA VAL A 92 -2.53 -8.27 8.86
C VAL A 92 -2.87 -8.63 7.42
N ARG A 93 -2.16 -8.03 6.47
CA ARG A 93 -2.23 -8.43 5.07
C ARG A 93 -0.84 -8.63 4.49
N ILE A 94 -0.75 -9.51 3.52
CA ILE A 94 0.41 -9.70 2.66
C ILE A 94 -0.03 -9.30 1.26
N GLY A 95 0.76 -8.50 0.58
CA GLY A 95 0.44 -8.00 -0.74
C GLY A 95 1.65 -7.91 -1.65
N TYR A 96 1.34 -7.85 -2.94
CA TYR A 96 2.29 -7.61 -4.00
C TYR A 96 1.82 -6.41 -4.83
N SER A 97 2.66 -5.38 -4.89
CA SER A 97 2.41 -4.19 -5.69
C SER A 97 3.37 -4.13 -6.87
N GLY A 98 2.83 -3.97 -8.07
CA GLY A 98 3.55 -3.59 -9.27
C GLY A 98 3.43 -2.10 -9.50
N ILE A 99 4.53 -1.36 -9.35
CA ILE A 99 4.56 0.09 -9.35
C ILE A 99 5.44 0.56 -10.50
N ASN A 100 4.98 1.54 -11.28
CA ASN A 100 5.83 2.27 -12.20
C ASN A 100 6.21 3.61 -11.59
N ALA A 101 7.45 4.02 -11.81
CA ALA A 101 7.98 5.31 -11.35
C ALA A 101 8.43 6.13 -12.55
N LYS A 102 8.18 7.43 -12.50
CA LYS A 102 8.63 8.42 -13.46
C LYS A 102 9.18 9.64 -12.72
N GLY A 103 10.29 10.16 -13.20
CA GLY A 103 10.94 11.34 -12.61
C GLY A 103 11.97 11.94 -13.52
N TRP A 104 12.88 12.72 -12.95
CA TRP A 104 14.01 13.34 -13.62
C TRP A 104 15.29 13.07 -12.84
N ILE A 105 16.37 12.84 -13.58
CA ILE A 105 17.68 12.59 -13.01
C ILE A 105 18.74 13.44 -13.69
N THR A 106 19.69 13.96 -12.92
CA THR A 106 20.87 14.66 -13.44
C THR A 106 21.95 13.64 -13.79
N GLY A 107 22.43 13.72 -15.03
CA GLY A 107 23.41 12.78 -15.57
C GLY A 107 22.79 11.53 -16.18
N GLN A 108 23.57 10.86 -17.00
CA GLN A 108 23.15 9.64 -17.68
C GLN A 108 23.29 8.44 -16.74
N THR A 109 22.18 7.93 -16.24
CA THR A 109 22.10 6.75 -15.38
C THR A 109 21.42 5.60 -16.10
N LEU A 110 21.43 4.42 -15.46
CA LEU A 110 20.82 3.20 -15.98
C LEU A 110 19.29 3.32 -16.19
N TYR A 111 18.64 4.23 -15.45
CA TYR A 111 17.19 4.48 -15.56
C TYR A 111 16.82 5.66 -16.45
N ALA A 112 17.84 6.36 -17.00
CA ALA A 112 17.62 7.51 -17.89
C ALA A 112 17.01 7.05 -19.23
N LYS A 113 15.92 7.73 -19.63
CA LYS A 113 15.21 7.49 -20.89
C LYS A 113 15.02 8.80 -21.65
N GLY A 114 16.07 9.17 -22.39
CA GLY A 114 16.06 10.39 -23.21
C GLY A 114 16.32 11.67 -22.45
N ILE A 115 16.81 12.67 -23.15
CA ILE A 115 17.19 13.96 -22.64
C ILE A 115 15.92 14.79 -22.38
N PHE A 116 15.81 15.39 -21.20
CA PHE A 116 14.74 16.32 -20.85
C PHE A 116 15.21 17.78 -21.04
N ASP A 117 16.39 18.12 -20.55
CA ASP A 117 17.02 19.42 -20.72
C ASP A 117 18.53 19.22 -20.93
N GLU A 118 19.00 19.48 -22.16
CA GLU A 118 20.38 19.25 -22.55
C GLU A 118 21.33 20.26 -21.85
N LYS A 119 20.88 21.51 -21.63
CA LYS A 119 21.70 22.54 -21.00
C LYS A 119 21.92 22.28 -19.52
N ALA A 120 20.93 21.72 -18.86
CA ALA A 120 20.99 21.35 -17.46
C ALA A 120 21.49 19.90 -17.23
N GLY A 121 21.72 19.12 -18.29
CA GLY A 121 22.11 17.72 -18.19
C GLY A 121 21.07 16.83 -17.52
N VAL A 122 19.78 17.16 -17.70
CA VAL A 122 18.65 16.46 -17.08
C VAL A 122 18.05 15.48 -18.06
N TYR A 123 17.81 14.27 -17.56
CA TYR A 123 17.22 13.16 -18.29
C TYR A 123 15.89 12.77 -17.67
N ASN A 124 14.98 12.25 -18.51
CA ASN A 124 13.79 11.57 -18.03
C ASN A 124 14.17 10.25 -17.37
N GLU A 125 13.61 9.96 -16.22
CA GLU A 125 13.80 8.71 -15.50
C GLU A 125 12.51 7.89 -15.55
N LYS A 126 12.62 6.58 -15.84
CA LYS A 126 11.50 5.65 -15.80
C LYS A 126 11.98 4.25 -15.41
N PHE A 127 11.36 3.70 -14.35
CA PHE A 127 11.66 2.35 -13.88
C PHE A 127 10.40 1.70 -13.28
N GLY A 128 10.45 0.39 -13.15
CA GLY A 128 9.43 -0.39 -12.46
C GLY A 128 9.90 -0.79 -11.07
N VAL A 129 8.97 -0.97 -10.14
CA VAL A 129 9.21 -1.49 -8.81
C VAL A 129 8.21 -2.59 -8.50
N SER A 130 8.71 -3.75 -8.10
CA SER A 130 7.93 -4.81 -7.49
C SER A 130 8.10 -4.71 -5.99
N TYR A 131 7.00 -4.65 -5.26
CA TYR A 131 7.00 -4.54 -3.81
C TYR A 131 6.18 -5.65 -3.18
N LEU A 132 6.88 -6.61 -2.54
CA LEU A 132 6.26 -7.64 -1.71
C LEU A 132 6.24 -7.13 -0.27
N HIS A 133 5.07 -6.97 0.31
CA HIS A 133 4.92 -6.32 1.60
C HIS A 133 4.00 -7.07 2.55
N THR A 134 4.20 -6.82 3.83
CA THR A 134 3.31 -7.20 4.90
C THR A 134 2.90 -5.93 5.63
N ASP A 135 1.59 -5.72 5.80
CA ASP A 135 1.04 -4.55 6.46
C ASP A 135 0.29 -4.97 7.73
N PHE A 136 0.55 -4.27 8.82
CA PHE A 136 -0.25 -4.29 10.04
C PHE A 136 -1.37 -3.27 9.90
N LEU A 137 -2.61 -3.72 10.02
CA LEU A 137 -3.83 -2.92 9.86
C LEU A 137 -4.45 -2.63 11.23
N TRP A 138 -4.73 -1.36 11.48
CA TRP A 138 -5.43 -0.94 12.69
C TRP A 138 -6.75 -0.26 12.35
N ASN A 139 -7.87 -0.97 12.53
CA ASN A 139 -9.18 -0.37 12.33
C ASN A 139 -9.50 0.59 13.48
N PHE A 140 -9.11 1.85 13.28
CA PHE A 140 -9.30 2.92 14.25
C PHE A 140 -10.78 3.16 14.56
N SER A 141 -11.65 3.07 13.55
CA SER A 141 -13.11 3.22 13.74
C SER A 141 -13.67 2.21 14.73
N ASN A 142 -13.22 0.94 14.64
CA ASN A 142 -13.66 -0.10 15.58
C ASN A 142 -12.98 0.02 16.95
N ALA A 143 -11.72 0.45 16.97
CA ALA A 143 -10.99 0.62 18.24
C ALA A 143 -11.61 1.70 19.13
N VAL A 144 -12.03 2.83 18.55
CA VAL A 144 -12.57 3.98 19.31
C VAL A 144 -14.07 3.86 19.58
N SER A 145 -14.84 3.44 18.57
CA SER A 145 -16.32 3.45 18.66
C SER A 145 -16.93 2.07 18.87
N GLY A 146 -16.13 1.05 19.12
CA GLY A 146 -16.55 -0.35 19.19
C GLY A 146 -16.96 -0.92 17.84
N TYR A 147 -17.02 -2.24 17.76
CA TYR A 147 -17.49 -2.95 16.57
C TYR A 147 -18.99 -2.74 16.36
N LYS A 148 -19.37 -2.44 15.12
CA LYS A 148 -20.77 -2.38 14.69
C LYS A 148 -20.88 -3.04 13.32
N GLU A 149 -21.69 -4.08 13.22
CA GLU A 149 -21.94 -4.81 11.97
C GLU A 149 -22.53 -3.91 10.86
N THR A 150 -23.35 -2.95 11.25
CA THR A 150 -24.02 -1.99 10.34
C THR A 150 -23.12 -0.82 9.93
N ARG A 151 -21.86 -0.78 10.36
CA ARG A 151 -20.97 0.32 10.00
C ARG A 151 -20.60 0.23 8.53
N THR A 152 -20.93 1.28 7.78
CA THR A 152 -20.67 1.39 6.35
C THR A 152 -19.25 1.86 6.06
N TRP A 153 -18.62 2.62 6.95
CA TRP A 153 -17.31 3.21 6.72
C TRP A 153 -16.36 2.94 7.87
N ASN A 154 -15.15 2.48 7.52
CA ASN A 154 -14.07 2.23 8.46
C ASN A 154 -12.80 2.95 8.01
N PHE A 155 -12.17 3.64 8.95
CA PHE A 155 -10.88 4.27 8.80
C PHE A 155 -9.79 3.35 9.40
N VAL A 156 -8.82 2.97 8.58
CA VAL A 156 -7.82 1.96 8.90
C VAL A 156 -6.43 2.46 8.53
N PRO A 157 -5.73 3.15 9.43
CA PRO A 157 -4.30 3.37 9.27
C PRO A 157 -3.54 2.05 9.26
N PHE A 158 -2.43 2.02 8.52
CA PHE A 158 -1.57 0.85 8.46
C PHE A 158 -0.08 1.23 8.41
N PHE A 159 0.73 0.29 8.85
CA PHE A 159 2.17 0.31 8.74
C PHE A 159 2.62 -0.99 8.08
N GLY A 160 3.52 -0.89 7.10
CA GLY A 160 4.02 -2.04 6.35
C GLY A 160 5.52 -2.03 6.23
N ALA A 161 6.07 -3.23 6.05
CA ALA A 161 7.44 -3.45 5.67
C ALA A 161 7.51 -4.54 4.60
N GLY A 162 8.52 -4.47 3.75
CA GLY A 162 8.62 -5.44 2.68
C GLY A 162 9.89 -5.31 1.86
N TRP A 163 9.92 -6.07 0.80
CA TRP A 163 11.01 -6.17 -0.14
C TRP A 163 10.65 -5.48 -1.44
N ALA A 164 11.37 -4.43 -1.78
CA ALA A 164 11.24 -3.70 -3.03
C ALA A 164 12.34 -4.13 -4.00
N ARG A 165 11.96 -4.41 -5.24
CA ARG A 165 12.88 -4.66 -6.34
C ARG A 165 12.64 -3.67 -7.44
N SER A 166 13.61 -2.80 -7.68
CA SER A 166 13.62 -1.84 -8.78
C SER A 166 14.19 -2.49 -10.04
N TYR A 167 13.61 -2.23 -11.18
CA TYR A 167 14.08 -2.77 -12.46
C TYR A 167 13.92 -1.76 -13.60
N GLY A 168 14.96 -1.70 -14.43
CA GLY A 168 15.00 -0.85 -15.64
C GLY A 168 16.32 -1.02 -16.38
N ASN A 169 16.31 -0.97 -17.71
CA ASN A 169 17.48 -1.03 -18.59
C ASN A 169 18.51 -2.15 -18.27
N GLY A 170 18.01 -3.31 -17.80
CA GLY A 170 18.86 -4.48 -17.51
C GLY A 170 19.50 -4.50 -16.13
N THR A 171 19.23 -3.54 -15.26
CA THR A 171 19.66 -3.55 -13.86
C THR A 171 18.50 -3.83 -12.91
N ASN A 172 18.81 -4.54 -11.83
CA ASN A 172 17.87 -4.86 -10.76
C ASN A 172 18.54 -4.56 -9.43
N ASP A 173 17.89 -3.72 -8.62
CA ASP A 173 18.29 -3.44 -7.26
C ASP A 173 17.24 -3.98 -6.29
N ASN A 174 17.71 -4.58 -5.18
CA ASN A 174 16.85 -5.16 -4.17
C ASN A 174 17.05 -4.42 -2.85
N GLU A 175 15.96 -3.95 -2.26
CA GLU A 175 16.03 -3.11 -1.08
C GLU A 175 14.88 -3.42 -0.11
N LEU A 176 15.13 -3.15 1.16
CA LEU A 176 14.05 -3.14 2.15
C LEU A 176 13.29 -1.81 2.05
N ALA A 177 11.98 -1.89 2.09
CA ALA A 177 11.11 -0.74 2.07
C ALA A 177 10.16 -0.78 3.26
N ILE A 178 9.85 0.40 3.78
CA ILE A 178 8.86 0.61 4.83
C ILE A 178 7.74 1.44 4.21
N SER A 179 6.51 1.12 4.55
CA SER A 179 5.36 1.88 4.10
C SER A 179 4.44 2.26 5.25
N VAL A 180 3.81 3.41 5.11
CA VAL A 180 2.73 3.85 6.00
C VAL A 180 1.57 4.31 5.14
N GLY A 181 0.36 4.16 5.62
CA GLY A 181 -0.78 4.61 4.83
C GLY A 181 -2.10 4.54 5.57
N LEU A 182 -3.12 4.86 4.80
CA LEU A 182 -4.50 4.96 5.25
C LEU A 182 -5.40 4.20 4.28
N LEU A 183 -6.24 3.34 4.83
CA LEU A 183 -7.33 2.70 4.13
C LEU A 183 -8.66 3.29 4.60
N ASN A 184 -9.50 3.61 3.65
CA ASN A 184 -10.91 3.92 3.90
C ASN A 184 -11.73 2.81 3.27
N ASN A 185 -12.30 1.94 4.11
CA ASN A 185 -13.15 0.85 3.67
C ASN A 185 -14.60 1.28 3.73
N ILE A 186 -15.28 1.19 2.60
CA ILE A 186 -16.70 1.50 2.44
C ILE A 186 -17.41 0.20 2.11
N ARG A 187 -18.26 -0.28 3.03
CA ARG A 187 -19.03 -1.51 2.83
C ARG A 187 -20.11 -1.30 1.78
N LEU A 188 -20.02 -2.03 0.69
CA LEU A 188 -21.04 -2.05 -0.36
C LEU A 188 -22.11 -3.12 -0.10
N CYS A 189 -21.68 -4.28 0.36
CA CYS A 189 -22.54 -5.38 0.81
C CYS A 189 -21.78 -6.28 1.81
N ASN A 190 -22.37 -7.36 2.25
CA ASN A 190 -21.75 -8.26 3.25
C ASN A 190 -20.48 -8.95 2.76
N LEU A 191 -20.24 -8.98 1.45
CA LEU A 191 -19.11 -9.70 0.84
C LEU A 191 -18.11 -8.76 0.16
N VAL A 192 -18.48 -7.49 -0.08
CA VAL A 192 -17.68 -6.59 -0.91
C VAL A 192 -17.53 -5.23 -0.23
N ASP A 193 -16.29 -4.83 -0.04
CA ASP A 193 -15.90 -3.50 0.42
C ASP A 193 -15.21 -2.75 -0.73
N LEU A 194 -15.54 -1.48 -0.89
CA LEU A 194 -14.76 -0.54 -1.69
C LEU A 194 -13.68 0.07 -0.82
N THR A 195 -12.42 -0.06 -1.21
CA THR A 195 -11.29 0.49 -0.45
C THR A 195 -10.61 1.61 -1.20
N LEU A 196 -10.45 2.75 -0.54
CA LEU A 196 -9.60 3.84 -0.99
C LEU A 196 -8.32 3.83 -0.15
N GLU A 197 -7.18 3.61 -0.80
CA GLU A 197 -5.88 3.54 -0.12
C GLU A 197 -4.97 4.70 -0.53
N ALA A 198 -4.34 5.33 0.46
CA ALA A 198 -3.19 6.20 0.27
C ALA A 198 -1.99 5.56 0.97
N ARG A 199 -0.92 5.29 0.22
CA ARG A 199 0.31 4.67 0.73
C ARG A 199 1.50 5.57 0.47
N HIS A 200 2.36 5.70 1.45
CA HIS A 200 3.66 6.33 1.34
C HIS A 200 4.74 5.29 1.61
N MET A 201 5.67 5.13 0.67
CA MET A 201 6.72 4.11 0.76
C MET A 201 8.09 4.78 0.82
N PHE A 202 8.89 4.37 1.77
CA PHE A 202 10.28 4.78 1.96
C PHE A 202 11.19 3.65 1.51
N VAL A 203 12.03 3.92 0.54
CA VAL A 203 13.01 2.98 0.00
C VAL A 203 14.40 3.54 0.21
N ASN A 204 15.32 2.72 0.71
CA ASN A 204 16.71 3.10 0.88
C ASN A 204 17.48 2.69 -0.39
N GLN A 205 17.60 3.62 -1.33
CA GLN A 205 18.38 3.41 -2.55
C GLN A 205 19.87 3.62 -2.25
N ARG A 206 20.69 2.64 -2.55
CA ARG A 206 22.15 2.67 -2.45
C ARG A 206 22.81 3.03 -3.77
#